data_0831fca76716012fe60d117921c690e3
#
_entry.id   0831fca76716012fe60d117921c690e3
#
_cell.length_a   1.000
_cell.length_b   1.000
_cell.length_c   1.000
_cell.angle_alpha   90.00
_cell.angle_beta   90.00
_cell.angle_gamma   90.00
#
_symmetry.space_group_name_H-M   'P 1'
#
loop_
_entity.id
_entity.type
_entity.pdbx_description
1 polymer ?
#
loop_
_entity_poly.entity_id
_entity_poly.type
_entity_poly.pdbx_seq_one_letter_code
_entity_poly.pdbx_strand_id
1 'polypeptide(L)'
;MRELLARILAKFNRRDQASWLVKQGLIVGSNFAMLEEVVIDSSHIWHIVIGNDVTLAPRVQILAHDASTKRHFGLTRIGKVTIGDRVFVGASAVILPGVTVGSDVIIGAGSVVTNDIPSGVVAAGNPARVLCPLTEFLERRSAEMASSPNFGREYTLRGNVTEQRKAEMNARMRNRFGYVV
;
A
#
# COMPACT_ATOMS: atom_id res chain seq x y z
N MET A 1 -15.97 -11.88 21.73
CA MET A 1 -16.66 -10.56 21.83
C MET A 1 -15.70 -9.38 21.83
N ARG A 2 -14.65 -9.34 22.71
CA ARG A 2 -13.66 -8.25 22.76
C ARG A 2 -12.86 -8.06 21.45
N GLU A 3 -12.42 -9.13 20.80
CA GLU A 3 -11.68 -9.04 19.53
C GLU A 3 -12.53 -8.55 18.35
N LEU A 4 -13.81 -8.95 18.30
CA LEU A 4 -14.73 -8.46 17.27
C LEU A 4 -14.99 -6.96 17.43
N LEU A 5 -15.16 -6.51 18.67
CA LEU A 5 -15.32 -5.09 19.01
C LEU A 5 -14.06 -4.28 18.64
N ALA A 6 -12.87 -4.80 18.97
CA ALA A 6 -11.60 -4.17 18.61
C ALA A 6 -11.41 -4.06 17.09
N ARG A 7 -11.83 -5.07 16.30
CA ARG A 7 -11.80 -5.04 14.84
C ARG A 7 -12.80 -4.04 14.25
N ILE A 8 -13.99 -3.94 14.83
CA ILE A 8 -15.02 -2.96 14.43
C ILE A 8 -14.53 -1.54 14.74
N LEU A 9 -14.00 -1.30 15.94
CA LEU A 9 -13.44 -0.02 16.34
C LEU A 9 -12.23 0.38 15.48
N ALA A 10 -11.33 -0.56 15.16
CA ALA A 10 -10.20 -0.31 14.27
C ALA A 10 -10.63 0.04 12.84
N LYS A 11 -11.72 -0.57 12.34
CA LYS A 11 -12.28 -0.25 11.02
C LYS A 11 -13.00 1.10 11.00
N PHE A 12 -13.68 1.45 12.10
CA PHE A 12 -14.28 2.77 12.29
C PHE A 12 -13.21 3.85 12.37
N ASN A 13 -12.16 3.63 13.15
CA ASN A 13 -11.05 4.56 13.32
C ASN A 13 -10.32 4.86 11.98
N ARG A 14 -10.23 3.89 11.07
CA ARG A 14 -9.59 4.07 9.75
C ARG A 14 -10.41 4.93 8.79
N ARG A 15 -11.74 4.73 8.74
CA ARG A 15 -12.64 5.59 7.95
C ARG A 15 -12.65 7.02 8.48
N ASP A 16 -12.62 7.18 9.77
CA ASP A 16 -12.56 8.48 10.43
C ASP A 16 -11.22 9.18 10.15
N GLN A 17 -10.11 8.43 10.16
CA GLN A 17 -8.79 8.95 9.83
C GLN A 17 -8.69 9.41 8.37
N ALA A 18 -9.14 8.61 7.40
CA ALA A 18 -9.14 9.01 5.99
C ALA A 18 -10.03 10.24 5.75
N SER A 19 -11.23 10.25 6.34
CA SER A 19 -12.16 11.39 6.28
C SER A 19 -11.58 12.65 6.91
N TRP A 20 -10.86 12.52 8.02
CA TRP A 20 -10.18 13.62 8.65
C TRP A 20 -9.06 14.17 7.76
N LEU A 21 -8.24 13.31 7.17
CA LEU A 21 -7.16 13.70 6.26
C LEU A 21 -7.69 14.47 5.04
N VAL A 22 -8.81 14.01 4.46
CA VAL A 22 -9.48 14.71 3.34
C VAL A 22 -9.96 16.10 3.77
N LYS A 23 -10.53 16.24 4.97
CA LYS A 23 -10.93 17.56 5.52
C LYS A 23 -9.73 18.48 5.75
N GLN A 24 -8.53 17.94 5.96
CA GLN A 24 -7.30 18.73 6.09
C GLN A 24 -6.65 19.06 4.73
N GLY A 25 -7.22 18.61 3.61
CA GLY A 25 -6.76 18.96 2.27
C GLY A 25 -6.10 17.84 1.47
N LEU A 26 -6.12 16.58 1.99
CA LEU A 26 -5.73 15.42 1.19
C LEU A 26 -6.70 15.24 0.03
N ILE A 27 -6.17 15.10 -1.18
CA ILE A 27 -6.98 14.79 -2.36
C ILE A 27 -6.83 13.29 -2.64
N VAL A 28 -7.97 12.58 -2.66
CA VAL A 28 -8.02 11.15 -2.97
C VAL A 28 -9.13 10.85 -3.96
N GLY A 29 -8.86 9.91 -4.87
CA GLY A 29 -9.86 9.38 -5.80
C GLY A 29 -10.76 8.31 -5.16
N SER A 30 -11.52 7.62 -6.01
CA SER A 30 -12.41 6.53 -5.61
C SER A 30 -11.62 5.26 -5.23
N ASN A 31 -12.25 4.37 -4.43
CA ASN A 31 -11.68 3.08 -4.01
C ASN A 31 -10.30 3.16 -3.33
N PHE A 32 -10.04 4.26 -2.63
CA PHE A 32 -8.83 4.40 -1.84
C PHE A 32 -8.88 3.49 -0.60
N ALA A 33 -7.87 2.66 -0.43
CA ALA A 33 -7.70 1.79 0.73
C ALA A 33 -6.42 2.13 1.49
N MET A 34 -6.58 2.46 2.77
CA MET A 34 -5.50 2.70 3.71
C MET A 34 -5.54 1.64 4.80
N LEU A 35 -4.49 0.82 4.90
CA LEU A 35 -4.41 -0.25 5.89
C LEU A 35 -3.83 0.27 7.23
N GLU A 36 -3.43 -0.66 8.10
CA GLU A 36 -3.01 -0.33 9.47
C GLU A 36 -1.73 0.53 9.50
N GLU A 37 -1.68 1.48 10.42
CA GLU A 37 -0.48 2.27 10.74
C GLU A 37 0.11 3.06 9.55
N VAL A 38 -0.71 3.34 8.53
CA VAL A 38 -0.29 4.23 7.44
C VAL A 38 -0.15 5.65 7.97
N VAL A 39 0.95 6.30 7.63
CA VAL A 39 1.24 7.69 7.96
C VAL A 39 1.21 8.54 6.70
N ILE A 40 0.32 9.50 6.64
CA ILE A 40 0.30 10.55 5.61
C ILE A 40 0.67 11.87 6.30
N ASP A 41 1.64 12.58 5.75
CA ASP A 41 2.14 13.84 6.29
C ASP A 41 1.01 14.85 6.51
N SER A 42 0.65 15.07 7.76
CA SER A 42 -0.43 15.99 8.12
C SER A 42 -0.01 17.46 8.09
N SER A 43 1.30 17.74 8.13
CA SER A 43 1.81 19.13 8.16
C SER A 43 1.70 19.84 6.83
N HIS A 44 1.74 19.08 5.71
CA HIS A 44 1.69 19.60 4.35
C HIS A 44 0.77 18.76 3.46
N ILE A 45 -0.34 18.30 4.03
CA ILE A 45 -1.24 17.31 3.43
C ILE A 45 -1.86 17.77 2.10
N TRP A 46 -2.09 19.07 1.93
CA TRP A 46 -2.58 19.68 0.67
C TRP A 46 -1.59 19.62 -0.50
N HIS A 47 -0.39 19.10 -0.25
CA HIS A 47 0.59 18.78 -1.30
C HIS A 47 0.51 17.30 -1.73
N ILE A 48 -0.40 16.51 -1.17
CA ILE A 48 -0.52 15.09 -1.46
C ILE A 48 -1.80 14.83 -2.27
N VAL A 49 -1.62 14.22 -3.43
CA VAL A 49 -2.72 13.81 -4.33
C VAL A 49 -2.60 12.30 -4.58
N ILE A 50 -3.70 11.59 -4.38
CA ILE A 50 -3.80 10.14 -4.59
C ILE A 50 -4.95 9.88 -5.55
N GLY A 51 -4.69 9.11 -6.59
CA GLY A 51 -5.67 8.74 -7.64
C GLY A 51 -6.68 7.69 -7.18
N ASN A 52 -7.32 7.08 -8.17
CA ASN A 52 -8.33 6.05 -7.97
C ASN A 52 -7.71 4.66 -7.78
N ASP A 53 -8.42 3.76 -7.09
CA ASP A 53 -8.02 2.35 -6.91
C ASP A 53 -6.60 2.21 -6.31
N VAL A 54 -6.26 3.06 -5.35
CA VAL A 54 -4.96 3.04 -4.68
C VAL A 54 -5.07 2.29 -3.35
N THR A 55 -4.13 1.37 -3.12
CA THR A 55 -3.99 0.65 -1.86
C THR A 55 -2.65 0.97 -1.20
N LEU A 56 -2.70 1.50 0.01
CA LEU A 56 -1.55 1.67 0.90
C LEU A 56 -1.55 0.52 1.92
N ALA A 57 -0.58 -0.38 1.80
CA ALA A 57 -0.40 -1.50 2.72
C ALA A 57 0.07 -1.02 4.12
N PRO A 58 0.08 -1.88 5.15
CA PRO A 58 0.42 -1.45 6.51
C PRO A 58 1.74 -0.69 6.61
N ARG A 59 1.76 0.36 7.43
CA ARG A 59 2.95 1.17 7.76
C ARG A 59 3.58 1.90 6.58
N VAL A 60 2.86 2.09 5.48
CA VAL A 60 3.30 2.99 4.42
C VAL A 60 3.41 4.41 4.96
N GLN A 61 4.43 5.14 4.53
CA GLN A 61 4.63 6.55 4.87
C GLN A 61 4.67 7.38 3.60
N ILE A 62 3.87 8.46 3.57
CA ILE A 62 3.89 9.46 2.50
C ILE A 62 4.28 10.79 3.12
N LEU A 63 5.44 11.30 2.73
CA LEU A 63 6.03 12.50 3.30
C LEU A 63 6.00 13.63 2.25
N ALA A 64 5.51 14.80 2.64
CA ALA A 64 5.50 16.01 1.81
C ALA A 64 6.46 17.10 2.31
N HIS A 65 7.20 16.82 3.40
CA HIS A 65 8.25 17.70 3.91
C HIS A 65 9.47 16.94 4.40
N ASP A 66 10.59 17.65 4.44
CA ASP A 66 11.88 17.20 4.97
C ASP A 66 12.52 18.33 5.77
N ALA A 67 12.62 18.14 7.08
CA ALA A 67 13.18 19.13 8.01
C ALA A 67 14.69 18.96 8.25
N SER A 68 15.39 18.09 7.53
CA SER A 68 16.81 17.80 7.73
C SER A 68 17.70 19.04 7.65
N THR A 69 17.35 19.99 6.78
CA THR A 69 18.13 21.23 6.59
C THR A 69 17.72 22.38 7.51
N LYS A 70 16.63 22.22 8.27
CA LYS A 70 16.06 23.30 9.10
C LYS A 70 17.04 23.85 10.11
N ARG A 71 17.85 22.98 10.74
CA ARG A 71 18.86 23.38 11.71
C ARG A 71 19.98 24.27 11.12
N HIS A 72 20.26 24.09 9.82
CA HIS A 72 21.36 24.80 9.14
C HIS A 72 20.88 26.08 8.47
N PHE A 73 19.67 26.06 7.88
CA PHE A 73 19.20 27.15 7.04
C PHE A 73 17.91 27.83 7.57
N GLY A 74 17.36 27.35 8.70
CA GLY A 74 16.09 27.83 9.23
C GLY A 74 14.85 27.41 8.41
N LEU A 75 15.04 26.64 7.32
CA LEU A 75 13.99 26.28 6.36
C LEU A 75 13.81 24.75 6.29
N THR A 76 12.56 24.33 6.15
CA THR A 76 12.15 22.96 5.86
C THR A 76 11.87 22.82 4.37
N ARG A 77 12.39 21.78 3.75
CA ARG A 77 12.11 21.45 2.35
C ARG A 77 10.70 20.86 2.27
N ILE A 78 9.90 21.31 1.30
CA ILE A 78 8.57 20.76 1.01
C ILE A 78 8.51 20.33 -0.45
N GLY A 79 7.64 19.35 -0.77
CA GLY A 79 7.48 18.87 -2.14
C GLY A 79 6.12 18.21 -2.33
N LYS A 80 5.51 18.44 -3.50
CA LYS A 80 4.26 17.76 -3.87
C LYS A 80 4.51 16.26 -4.05
N VAL A 81 3.57 15.43 -3.57
CA VAL A 81 3.55 14.00 -3.84
C VAL A 81 2.30 13.67 -4.62
N THR A 82 2.48 13.00 -5.76
CA THR A 82 1.36 12.55 -6.59
C THR A 82 1.44 11.04 -6.77
N ILE A 83 0.34 10.34 -6.51
CA ILE A 83 0.20 8.92 -6.77
C ILE A 83 -0.93 8.76 -7.78
N GLY A 84 -0.65 8.13 -8.91
CA GLY A 84 -1.62 7.89 -9.99
C GLY A 84 -2.67 6.86 -9.62
N ASP A 85 -3.39 6.37 -10.63
CA ASP A 85 -4.46 5.39 -10.45
C ASP A 85 -3.93 3.94 -10.43
N ARG A 86 -4.66 3.02 -9.79
CA ARG A 86 -4.36 1.57 -9.74
C ARG A 86 -2.95 1.29 -9.25
N VAL A 87 -2.58 1.97 -8.14
CA VAL A 87 -1.27 1.82 -7.50
C VAL A 87 -1.39 0.99 -6.23
N PHE A 88 -0.50 0.00 -6.09
CA PHE A 88 -0.30 -0.73 -4.85
C PHE A 88 1.03 -0.33 -4.22
N VAL A 89 0.99 0.17 -2.99
CA VAL A 89 2.18 0.50 -2.21
C VAL A 89 2.37 -0.54 -1.11
N GLY A 90 3.44 -1.30 -1.22
CA GLY A 90 3.78 -2.40 -0.31
C GLY A 90 4.09 -1.95 1.11
N ALA A 91 3.90 -2.86 2.07
CA ALA A 91 4.04 -2.58 3.50
C ALA A 91 5.39 -1.93 3.85
N SER A 92 5.34 -0.95 4.74
CA SER A 92 6.53 -0.20 5.22
C SER A 92 7.30 0.55 4.12
N ALA A 93 6.72 0.76 2.95
CA ALA A 93 7.33 1.62 1.93
C ALA A 93 7.24 3.10 2.35
N VAL A 94 8.22 3.89 1.95
CA VAL A 94 8.31 5.33 2.22
C VAL A 94 8.36 6.07 0.89
N ILE A 95 7.46 7.06 0.69
CA ILE A 95 7.47 7.95 -0.48
C ILE A 95 7.93 9.32 -0.01
N LEU A 96 9.02 9.83 -0.59
CA LEU A 96 9.64 11.08 -0.18
C LEU A 96 8.99 12.31 -0.84
N PRO A 97 9.22 13.51 -0.27
CA PRO A 97 8.71 14.77 -0.83
C PRO A 97 9.17 15.01 -2.26
N GLY A 98 8.28 15.48 -3.12
CA GLY A 98 8.57 15.82 -4.51
C GLY A 98 8.43 14.67 -5.49
N VAL A 99 8.01 13.47 -5.05
CA VAL A 99 7.90 12.27 -5.88
C VAL A 99 6.55 12.18 -6.58
N THR A 100 6.59 11.81 -7.86
CA THR A 100 5.42 11.36 -8.64
C THR A 100 5.51 9.86 -8.89
N VAL A 101 4.48 9.12 -8.48
CA VAL A 101 4.27 7.71 -8.85
C VAL A 101 3.18 7.66 -9.93
N GLY A 102 3.50 7.13 -11.10
CA GLY A 102 2.56 6.98 -12.22
C GLY A 102 1.43 6.01 -11.90
N SER A 103 0.55 5.79 -12.88
CA SER A 103 -0.55 4.82 -12.79
C SER A 103 -0.09 3.39 -13.08
N ASP A 104 -0.86 2.39 -12.63
CA ASP A 104 -0.55 0.98 -12.88
C ASP A 104 0.84 0.58 -12.32
N VAL A 105 1.12 0.96 -11.07
CA VAL A 105 2.41 0.75 -10.42
C VAL A 105 2.27 -0.14 -9.18
N ILE A 106 3.23 -1.04 -9.01
CA ILE A 106 3.43 -1.77 -7.75
C ILE A 106 4.75 -1.30 -7.13
N ILE A 107 4.68 -0.76 -5.93
CA ILE A 107 5.85 -0.48 -5.08
C ILE A 107 6.03 -1.65 -4.11
N GLY A 108 7.21 -2.27 -4.13
CA GLY A 108 7.54 -3.38 -3.24
C GLY A 108 7.60 -2.97 -1.76
N ALA A 109 7.34 -3.91 -0.87
CA ALA A 109 7.42 -3.68 0.58
C ALA A 109 8.84 -3.22 1.01
N GLY A 110 8.91 -2.32 2.00
CA GLY A 110 10.17 -1.79 2.53
C GLY A 110 10.93 -0.86 1.58
N SER A 111 10.33 -0.45 0.48
CA SER A 111 10.99 0.42 -0.51
C SER A 111 11.04 1.87 -0.04
N VAL A 112 12.10 2.59 -0.44
CA VAL A 112 12.20 4.05 -0.25
C VAL A 112 12.21 4.72 -1.62
N VAL A 113 11.08 5.35 -1.97
CA VAL A 113 10.90 6.02 -3.26
C VAL A 113 11.45 7.44 -3.17
N THR A 114 12.60 7.66 -3.78
CA THR A 114 13.35 8.92 -3.75
C THR A 114 13.23 9.73 -5.04
N ASN A 115 12.76 9.10 -6.12
CA ASN A 115 12.59 9.69 -7.44
C ASN A 115 11.28 9.23 -8.05
N ASP A 116 10.86 9.91 -9.11
CA ASP A 116 9.64 9.57 -9.84
C ASP A 116 9.66 8.13 -10.36
N ILE A 117 8.51 7.49 -10.32
CA ILE A 117 8.29 6.15 -10.84
C ILE A 117 7.34 6.26 -12.04
N PRO A 118 7.72 5.81 -13.22
CA PRO A 118 6.87 5.85 -14.40
C PRO A 118 5.67 4.91 -14.26
N SER A 119 4.65 5.12 -15.09
CA SER A 119 3.47 4.24 -15.15
C SER A 119 3.81 2.85 -15.68
N GLY A 120 3.01 1.84 -15.29
CA GLY A 120 3.06 0.49 -15.84
C GLY A 120 4.24 -0.36 -15.39
N VAL A 121 4.79 -0.12 -14.20
CA VAL A 121 5.99 -0.82 -13.72
C VAL A 121 5.84 -1.38 -12.31
N VAL A 122 6.74 -2.30 -11.98
CA VAL A 122 7.03 -2.73 -10.62
C VAL A 122 8.37 -2.10 -10.20
N ALA A 123 8.38 -1.41 -9.07
CA ALA A 123 9.57 -0.80 -8.50
C ALA A 123 9.77 -1.23 -7.05
N ALA A 124 11.02 -1.45 -6.63
CA ALA A 124 11.33 -1.81 -5.25
C ALA A 124 12.77 -1.45 -4.87
N GLY A 125 13.05 -1.49 -3.56
CA GLY A 125 14.38 -1.33 -3.00
C GLY A 125 14.57 -0.01 -2.25
N ASN A 126 15.76 0.20 -1.72
CA ASN A 126 16.19 1.43 -1.05
C ASN A 126 17.57 1.85 -1.60
N PRO A 127 17.62 2.88 -2.44
CA PRO A 127 16.50 3.59 -3.05
C PRO A 127 15.73 2.71 -4.06
N ALA A 128 14.42 2.95 -4.23
CA ALA A 128 13.58 2.20 -5.16
C ALA A 128 14.04 2.36 -6.61
N ARG A 129 14.04 1.26 -7.36
CA ARG A 129 14.35 1.21 -8.79
C ARG A 129 13.27 0.40 -9.52
N VAL A 130 13.02 0.75 -10.76
CA VAL A 130 12.17 -0.07 -11.65
C VAL A 130 12.83 -1.44 -11.82
N LEU A 131 12.06 -2.49 -11.56
CA LEU A 131 12.49 -3.88 -11.67
C LEU A 131 12.07 -4.52 -12.99
N CYS A 132 10.81 -4.30 -13.39
CA CYS A 132 10.25 -4.85 -14.63
C CYS A 132 8.95 -4.10 -15.00
N PRO A 133 8.45 -4.26 -16.25
CA PRO A 133 7.10 -3.87 -16.61
C PRO A 133 6.06 -4.61 -15.75
N LEU A 134 4.93 -3.95 -15.46
CA LEU A 134 3.82 -4.55 -14.72
C LEU A 134 3.26 -5.78 -15.47
N THR A 135 3.16 -5.72 -16.78
CA THR A 135 2.69 -6.84 -17.63
C THR A 135 3.51 -8.10 -17.40
N GLU A 136 4.82 -7.99 -17.45
CA GLU A 136 5.74 -9.11 -17.19
C GLU A 136 5.58 -9.69 -15.78
N PHE A 137 5.42 -8.82 -14.78
CA PHE A 137 5.16 -9.27 -13.42
C PHE A 137 3.85 -10.05 -13.32
N LEU A 138 2.77 -9.55 -13.95
CA LEU A 138 1.46 -10.19 -13.91
C LEU A 138 1.46 -11.52 -14.66
N GLU A 139 2.15 -11.64 -15.79
CA GLU A 139 2.32 -12.90 -16.52
C GLU A 139 3.00 -13.97 -15.66
N ARG A 140 4.10 -13.61 -14.99
CA ARG A 140 4.78 -14.51 -14.04
C ARG A 140 3.88 -14.95 -12.89
N ARG A 141 3.09 -14.04 -12.31
CA ARG A 141 2.14 -14.35 -11.25
C ARG A 141 0.97 -15.21 -11.72
N SER A 142 0.49 -14.97 -12.93
CA SER A 142 -0.56 -15.80 -13.57
C SER A 142 -0.08 -17.24 -13.78
N ALA A 143 1.13 -17.43 -14.29
CA ALA A 143 1.73 -18.77 -14.45
C ALA A 143 1.93 -19.48 -13.09
N GLU A 144 2.39 -18.76 -12.07
CA GLU A 144 2.53 -19.28 -10.71
C GLU A 144 1.16 -19.68 -10.12
N MET A 145 0.14 -18.85 -10.29
CA MET A 145 -1.22 -19.12 -9.81
C MET A 145 -1.82 -20.37 -10.46
N ALA A 146 -1.58 -20.58 -11.76
CA ALA A 146 -2.08 -21.76 -12.48
C ALA A 146 -1.51 -23.08 -11.95
N SER A 147 -0.31 -23.06 -11.36
CA SER A 147 0.37 -24.23 -10.80
C SER A 147 0.28 -24.33 -9.27
N SER A 148 -0.39 -23.39 -8.62
CA SER A 148 -0.47 -23.27 -7.17
C SER A 148 -1.85 -23.68 -6.63
N PRO A 149 -1.94 -24.08 -5.35
CA PRO A 149 -3.23 -24.29 -4.69
C PRO A 149 -4.05 -22.99 -4.67
N ASN A 150 -5.30 -23.08 -5.13
CA ASN A 150 -6.26 -21.99 -5.07
C ASN A 150 -7.35 -22.32 -4.06
N PHE A 151 -7.74 -21.30 -3.29
CA PHE A 151 -8.68 -21.41 -2.18
C PHE A 151 -9.81 -20.37 -2.34
N GLY A 152 -11.04 -20.79 -2.09
CA GLY A 152 -12.21 -19.92 -2.12
C GLY A 152 -12.34 -19.07 -0.85
N ARG A 153 -13.38 -18.23 -0.83
CA ARG A 153 -13.68 -17.33 0.29
C ARG A 153 -13.82 -18.04 1.64
N GLU A 154 -14.30 -19.30 1.63
CA GLU A 154 -14.50 -20.12 2.81
C GLU A 154 -13.20 -20.46 3.56
N TYR A 155 -12.06 -20.22 2.94
CA TYR A 155 -10.73 -20.35 3.55
C TYR A 155 -10.21 -19.03 4.16
N THR A 156 -11.04 -17.99 4.21
CA THR A 156 -10.69 -16.69 4.78
C THR A 156 -11.39 -16.45 6.12
N LEU A 157 -10.86 -15.55 6.92
CA LEU A 157 -11.55 -15.09 8.15
C LEU A 157 -12.93 -14.49 7.86
N ARG A 158 -13.12 -13.85 6.70
CA ARG A 158 -14.42 -13.30 6.26
C ARG A 158 -15.39 -14.40 5.84
N GLY A 159 -14.89 -15.57 5.45
CA GLY A 159 -15.66 -16.77 5.12
C GLY A 159 -15.81 -17.75 6.29
N ASN A 160 -15.45 -17.33 7.52
CA ASN A 160 -15.53 -18.15 8.74
C ASN A 160 -14.70 -19.46 8.62
N VAL A 161 -13.43 -19.31 8.23
CA VAL A 161 -12.52 -20.46 8.06
C VAL A 161 -12.47 -21.33 9.32
N THR A 162 -12.67 -22.65 9.16
CA THR A 162 -12.57 -23.63 10.23
C THR A 162 -11.14 -24.09 10.46
N GLU A 163 -10.85 -24.70 11.63
CA GLU A 163 -9.53 -25.27 11.92
C GLU A 163 -9.15 -26.38 10.92
N GLN A 164 -10.13 -27.18 10.49
CA GLN A 164 -9.92 -28.20 9.45
C GLN A 164 -9.46 -27.57 8.13
N ARG A 165 -10.10 -26.48 7.67
CA ARG A 165 -9.70 -25.76 6.44
C ARG A 165 -8.33 -25.10 6.58
N LYS A 166 -7.99 -24.58 7.74
CA LYS A 166 -6.63 -24.06 7.99
C LYS A 166 -5.58 -25.16 7.87
N ALA A 167 -5.85 -26.35 8.44
CA ALA A 167 -4.97 -27.49 8.32
C ALA A 167 -4.84 -27.97 6.86
N GLU A 168 -5.95 -28.00 6.12
CA GLU A 168 -5.96 -28.32 4.68
C GLU A 168 -5.12 -27.31 3.87
N MET A 169 -5.30 -25.99 4.11
CA MET A 169 -4.48 -24.97 3.43
C MET A 169 -2.99 -25.22 3.67
N ASN A 170 -2.59 -25.42 4.92
CA ASN A 170 -1.21 -25.68 5.26
C ASN A 170 -0.66 -26.94 4.57
N ALA A 171 -1.45 -28.02 4.53
CA ALA A 171 -1.06 -29.26 3.87
C ALA A 171 -0.92 -29.11 2.35
N ARG A 172 -1.81 -28.36 1.70
CA ARG A 172 -1.79 -28.12 0.24
C ARG A 172 -0.70 -27.14 -0.18
N MET A 173 -0.45 -26.09 0.61
CA MET A 173 0.62 -25.12 0.31
C MET A 173 2.01 -25.73 0.52
N ARG A 174 2.22 -26.53 1.56
CA ARG A 174 3.55 -27.10 1.92
C ARG A 174 4.62 -26.00 1.89
N ASN A 175 5.53 -26.04 0.91
CA ASN A 175 6.62 -25.05 0.71
C ASN A 175 6.37 -24.16 -0.52
N ARG A 176 5.11 -23.98 -0.94
CA ARG A 176 4.72 -23.16 -2.11
C ARG A 176 3.81 -22.01 -1.69
N PHE A 177 3.66 -21.06 -2.61
CA PHE A 177 2.60 -20.09 -2.50
C PHE A 177 1.23 -20.74 -2.76
N GLY A 178 0.19 -20.15 -2.17
CA GLY A 178 -1.20 -20.43 -2.48
C GLY A 178 -1.93 -19.12 -2.74
N TYR A 179 -3.03 -19.17 -3.50
CA TYR A 179 -3.85 -18.01 -3.82
C TYR A 179 -5.22 -18.15 -3.15
N VAL A 180 -5.76 -17.04 -2.68
CA VAL A 180 -7.08 -16.98 -2.02
C VAL A 180 -7.84 -15.74 -2.49
N VAL A 181 -9.17 -15.85 -2.63
CA VAL A 181 -10.06 -14.74 -2.99
C VAL A 181 -10.37 -13.80 -1.82
#